data_4ea082fd8f2637b72b34246a466a9ce7
#
_entry.id   4ea082fd8f2637b72b34246a466a9ce7
#
_cell.length_a   1.000
_cell.length_b   1.000
_cell.length_c   1.000
_cell.angle_alpha   90.00
_cell.angle_beta   90.00
_cell.angle_gamma   90.00
#
_symmetry.space_group_name_H-M   'P 1'
#
loop_
_entity.id
_entity.type
_entity.pdbx_description
1 polymer ?
#
loop_
_entity_poly.entity_id
_entity_poly.type
_entity_poly.pdbx_seq_one_letter_code
_entity_poly.pdbx_strand_id
1 'polypeptide(L)'
;MPIVDLPLDQRNIIITRSQEGILDIKKIFTSKGANVFDLPAISIGDPDDLNPLDEALNQINDFHWIIFSSSNGIKFVDQRLRYFNSSLKECSKKTKIAVVGEKTSKTLDDFGIKADFIPPEFVAESLIDNFPVSGYGLRVFVPRVQTGGRDLIADQFRKAGSRVFEVAAYETKCPESIPEETIDIISNRKVDAIIFSSGKTVVNAAFLLEKKLGKQWLEYFDQIKLLTIGPQTTKICNKIFGRVDGQAQKYTFEGLLDLAINIFS
;
A
#
# COMPACT_ATOMS: atom_id res chain seq x y z
N MET A 1 -8.17 -29.74 -29.02
CA MET A 1 -7.59 -28.41 -28.82
C MET A 1 -6.19 -28.62 -28.30
N PRO A 2 -5.13 -27.97 -28.83
CA PRO A 2 -3.81 -28.09 -28.24
C PRO A 2 -3.88 -27.56 -26.82
N ILE A 3 -3.35 -28.31 -25.85
CA ILE A 3 -3.14 -27.86 -24.48
C ILE A 3 -2.12 -26.74 -24.61
N VAL A 4 -2.55 -25.50 -24.38
CA VAL A 4 -1.61 -24.37 -24.30
C VAL A 4 -0.95 -24.52 -22.94
N ASP A 5 0.30 -25.01 -22.96
CA ASP A 5 1.10 -25.15 -21.76
C ASP A 5 1.40 -23.72 -21.24
N LEU A 6 0.78 -23.35 -20.16
CA LEU A 6 0.96 -22.01 -19.58
C LEU A 6 2.29 -21.99 -18.79
N PRO A 7 3.07 -20.91 -18.84
CA PRO A 7 4.45 -20.89 -18.30
C PRO A 7 4.53 -21.11 -16.79
N LEU A 8 3.44 -20.94 -16.06
CA LEU A 8 3.36 -21.18 -14.60
C LEU A 8 2.31 -22.25 -14.26
N ASP A 9 1.99 -23.13 -15.23
CA ASP A 9 1.00 -24.18 -15.00
C ASP A 9 1.36 -25.03 -13.76
N GLN A 10 0.35 -25.27 -12.91
CA GLN A 10 0.46 -26.00 -11.64
C GLN A 10 1.46 -25.41 -10.61
N ARG A 11 2.05 -24.23 -10.84
CA ARG A 11 2.93 -23.61 -9.84
C ARG A 11 2.11 -22.95 -8.72
N ASN A 12 2.44 -23.29 -7.50
CA ASN A 12 1.84 -22.72 -6.28
C ASN A 12 2.67 -21.53 -5.82
N ILE A 13 2.14 -20.33 -5.99
CA ILE A 13 2.85 -19.07 -5.73
C ILE A 13 2.14 -18.30 -4.62
N ILE A 14 2.89 -17.95 -3.57
CA ILE A 14 2.41 -17.10 -2.49
C ILE A 14 2.72 -15.64 -2.82
N ILE A 15 1.72 -14.75 -2.68
CA ILE A 15 1.87 -13.31 -2.85
C ILE A 15 1.70 -12.61 -1.52
N THR A 16 2.71 -11.77 -1.16
CA THR A 16 2.70 -10.97 0.07
C THR A 16 2.31 -9.55 -0.22
N ARG A 17 1.06 -9.17 0.06
CA ARG A 17 0.55 -7.79 -0.10
C ARG A 17 -0.63 -7.54 0.84
N SER A 18 -1.17 -6.30 0.82
CA SER A 18 -2.45 -6.00 1.46
C SER A 18 -3.60 -6.65 0.71
N GLN A 19 -4.67 -7.03 1.40
CA GLN A 19 -5.85 -7.65 0.79
C GLN A 19 -6.43 -6.84 -0.38
N GLU A 20 -6.46 -5.51 -0.28
CA GLU A 20 -6.99 -4.63 -1.34
C GLU A 20 -6.16 -4.64 -2.63
N GLY A 21 -4.84 -4.86 -2.55
CA GLY A 21 -3.94 -4.83 -3.70
C GLY A 21 -3.66 -6.17 -4.34
N ILE A 22 -4.19 -7.26 -3.79
CA ILE A 22 -3.84 -8.62 -4.20
C ILE A 22 -4.62 -9.09 -5.43
N LEU A 23 -5.87 -8.61 -5.61
CA LEU A 23 -6.78 -9.10 -6.65
C LEU A 23 -6.23 -8.90 -8.08
N ASP A 24 -5.65 -7.75 -8.37
CA ASP A 24 -5.12 -7.47 -9.71
C ASP A 24 -3.86 -8.30 -9.99
N ILE A 25 -3.01 -8.47 -8.96
CA ILE A 25 -1.81 -9.30 -9.07
C ILE A 25 -2.19 -10.77 -9.23
N LYS A 26 -3.16 -11.24 -8.47
CA LYS A 26 -3.68 -12.61 -8.57
C LYS A 26 -4.14 -12.90 -10.00
N LYS A 27 -4.88 -11.98 -10.63
CA LYS A 27 -5.33 -12.11 -12.01
C LYS A 27 -4.17 -12.32 -13.01
N ILE A 28 -3.11 -11.52 -12.91
CA ILE A 28 -1.98 -11.62 -13.87
C ILE A 28 -1.21 -12.93 -13.72
N PHE A 29 -0.99 -13.43 -12.50
CA PHE A 29 -0.33 -14.71 -12.26
C PHE A 29 -1.23 -15.90 -12.64
N THR A 30 -2.52 -15.87 -12.29
CA THR A 30 -3.49 -16.92 -12.65
C THR A 30 -3.68 -17.01 -14.17
N SER A 31 -3.61 -15.89 -14.91
CA SER A 31 -3.68 -15.89 -16.36
C SER A 31 -2.50 -16.63 -17.04
N LYS A 32 -1.42 -16.88 -16.30
CA LYS A 32 -0.24 -17.64 -16.71
C LYS A 32 -0.21 -19.08 -16.17
N GLY A 33 -1.29 -19.53 -15.54
CA GLY A 33 -1.47 -20.90 -15.05
C GLY A 33 -1.13 -21.10 -13.57
N ALA A 34 -0.65 -20.08 -12.85
CA ALA A 34 -0.30 -20.22 -11.44
C ALA A 34 -1.52 -20.41 -10.54
N ASN A 35 -1.38 -21.28 -9.53
CA ASN A 35 -2.22 -21.30 -8.36
C ASN A 35 -1.70 -20.26 -7.36
N VAL A 36 -2.50 -19.24 -7.06
CA VAL A 36 -2.07 -18.11 -6.25
C VAL A 36 -2.70 -18.16 -4.87
N PHE A 37 -1.84 -18.13 -3.85
CA PHE A 37 -2.20 -18.14 -2.45
C PHE A 37 -1.84 -16.81 -1.79
N ASP A 38 -2.71 -16.34 -0.93
CA ASP A 38 -2.57 -15.03 -0.31
C ASP A 38 -1.86 -15.17 1.04
N LEU A 39 -0.74 -14.46 1.22
CA LEU A 39 -0.16 -14.17 2.52
C LEU A 39 -0.22 -12.66 2.73
N PRO A 40 -1.36 -12.11 3.22
CA PRO A 40 -1.48 -10.69 3.46
C PRO A 40 -0.50 -10.28 4.54
N ALA A 41 0.58 -9.63 4.15
CA ALA A 41 1.64 -9.18 5.05
C ALA A 41 1.49 -7.70 5.44
N ILE A 42 0.47 -7.03 4.93
CA ILE A 42 0.13 -5.64 5.24
C ILE A 42 -1.38 -5.53 5.35
N SER A 43 -1.86 -4.94 6.44
CA SER A 43 -3.21 -4.44 6.61
C SER A 43 -3.18 -2.92 6.75
N ILE A 44 -4.25 -2.27 6.31
CA ILE A 44 -4.43 -0.84 6.46
C ILE A 44 -5.63 -0.66 7.36
N GLY A 45 -5.47 0.10 8.42
CA GLY A 45 -6.50 0.29 9.43
C GLY A 45 -6.42 1.67 10.07
N ASP A 46 -7.23 1.87 11.09
CA ASP A 46 -7.24 3.12 11.84
C ASP A 46 -5.88 3.37 12.51
N PRO A 47 -5.51 4.65 12.71
CA PRO A 47 -4.36 5.02 13.52
C PRO A 47 -4.57 4.55 14.98
N ASP A 48 -3.49 4.54 15.76
CA ASP A 48 -3.56 4.11 17.16
C ASP A 48 -4.38 5.07 18.04
N ASP A 49 -4.42 6.36 17.68
CA ASP A 49 -5.25 7.38 18.31
C ASP A 49 -6.05 8.12 17.23
N LEU A 50 -7.38 8.04 17.33
CA LEU A 50 -8.32 8.72 16.43
C LEU A 50 -8.65 10.14 16.87
N ASN A 51 -8.35 10.55 18.11
CA ASN A 51 -8.74 11.86 18.61
C ASN A 51 -8.21 13.03 17.76
N PRO A 52 -6.93 13.06 17.33
CA PRO A 52 -6.44 14.15 16.49
C PRO A 52 -7.16 14.22 15.14
N LEU A 53 -7.55 13.06 14.57
CA LEU A 53 -8.35 13.01 13.35
C LEU A 53 -9.75 13.56 13.59
N ASP A 54 -10.41 13.16 14.65
CA ASP A 54 -11.75 13.61 15.02
C ASP A 54 -11.80 15.12 15.25
N GLU A 55 -10.80 15.67 15.95
CA GLU A 55 -10.67 17.11 16.14
C GLU A 55 -10.52 17.87 14.82
N ALA A 56 -9.72 17.33 13.88
CA ALA A 56 -9.57 17.92 12.55
C ALA A 56 -10.86 17.82 11.75
N LEU A 57 -11.57 16.69 11.78
CA LEU A 57 -12.82 16.49 11.05
C LEU A 57 -13.97 17.32 11.60
N ASN A 58 -14.05 17.57 12.91
CA ASN A 58 -15.05 18.44 13.52
C ASN A 58 -14.95 19.90 13.02
N GLN A 59 -13.79 20.32 12.57
CA GLN A 59 -13.55 21.65 11.99
C GLN A 59 -13.20 21.61 10.49
N ILE A 60 -13.60 20.55 9.78
CA ILE A 60 -13.16 20.31 8.39
C ILE A 60 -13.55 21.44 7.44
N ASN A 61 -14.68 22.10 7.67
CA ASN A 61 -15.18 23.23 6.88
C ASN A 61 -14.44 24.55 7.14
N ASP A 62 -13.57 24.60 8.16
CA ASP A 62 -12.75 25.77 8.47
C ASP A 62 -11.39 25.73 7.76
N PHE A 63 -11.04 24.60 7.12
CA PHE A 63 -9.86 24.51 6.30
C PHE A 63 -10.10 25.13 4.93
N HIS A 64 -9.09 25.83 4.42
CA HIS A 64 -9.09 26.31 3.04
C HIS A 64 -8.80 25.17 2.06
N TRP A 65 -7.91 24.24 2.47
CA TRP A 65 -7.50 23.12 1.65
C TRP A 65 -7.35 21.84 2.46
N ILE A 66 -7.72 20.72 1.83
CA ILE A 66 -7.33 19.37 2.25
C ILE A 66 -6.38 18.85 1.18
N ILE A 67 -5.21 18.32 1.58
CA ILE A 67 -4.22 17.79 0.64
C ILE A 67 -4.05 16.31 0.85
N PHE A 68 -4.46 15.49 -0.11
CA PHE A 68 -4.31 14.05 -0.08
C PHE A 68 -3.11 13.61 -0.91
N SER A 69 -2.12 12.98 -0.26
CA SER A 69 -0.98 12.33 -0.90
C SER A 69 -1.20 10.84 -1.17
N SER A 70 -2.33 10.27 -0.73
CA SER A 70 -2.64 8.86 -0.93
C SER A 70 -4.14 8.57 -1.03
N SER A 71 -4.50 7.53 -1.79
CA SER A 71 -5.87 7.02 -1.89
C SER A 71 -6.43 6.56 -0.54
N ASN A 72 -5.58 6.02 0.34
CA ASN A 72 -6.01 5.58 1.66
C ASN A 72 -6.42 6.77 2.53
N GLY A 73 -5.71 7.89 2.45
CA GLY A 73 -6.10 9.12 3.14
C GLY A 73 -7.54 9.54 2.82
N ILE A 74 -7.94 9.49 1.53
CA ILE A 74 -9.31 9.77 1.09
C ILE A 74 -10.30 8.80 1.73
N LYS A 75 -10.04 7.49 1.61
CA LYS A 75 -10.92 6.44 2.11
C LYS A 75 -11.17 6.54 3.61
N PHE A 76 -10.09 6.68 4.39
CA PHE A 76 -10.18 6.72 5.86
C PHE A 76 -10.79 8.01 6.37
N VAL A 77 -10.51 9.16 5.73
CA VAL A 77 -11.17 10.43 6.06
C VAL A 77 -12.68 10.35 5.75
N ASP A 78 -13.09 9.85 4.59
CA ASP A 78 -14.52 9.69 4.28
C ASP A 78 -15.22 8.69 5.19
N GLN A 79 -14.56 7.54 5.46
CA GLN A 79 -15.07 6.53 6.41
C GLN A 79 -15.31 7.15 7.80
N ARG A 80 -14.36 7.95 8.29
CA ARG A 80 -14.49 8.58 9.60
C ARG A 80 -15.55 9.69 9.61
N LEU A 81 -15.68 10.47 8.54
CA LEU A 81 -16.74 11.45 8.38
C LEU A 81 -18.13 10.78 8.39
N ARG A 82 -18.27 9.61 7.74
CA ARG A 82 -19.54 8.85 7.76
C ARG A 82 -19.92 8.39 9.16
N TYR A 83 -18.95 8.07 10.01
CA TYR A 83 -19.21 7.80 11.43
C TYR A 83 -19.88 8.99 12.13
N PHE A 84 -19.58 10.23 11.70
CA PHE A 84 -20.22 11.46 12.19
C PHE A 84 -21.42 11.90 11.33
N ASN A 85 -22.04 11.02 10.54
CA ASN A 85 -23.14 11.31 9.64
C ASN A 85 -22.85 12.42 8.60
N SER A 86 -21.61 12.52 8.16
CA SER A 86 -21.13 13.43 7.11
C SER A 86 -20.38 12.67 6.01
N SER A 87 -19.89 13.37 4.99
CA SER A 87 -19.08 12.78 3.92
C SER A 87 -18.07 13.77 3.38
N LEU A 88 -16.99 13.26 2.79
CA LEU A 88 -15.99 14.10 2.13
C LEU A 88 -16.62 14.90 0.98
N LYS A 89 -17.62 14.33 0.29
CA LYS A 89 -18.38 15.01 -0.77
C LYS A 89 -19.16 16.22 -0.27
N GLU A 90 -19.70 16.17 0.92
CA GLU A 90 -20.38 17.33 1.52
C GLU A 90 -19.37 18.41 1.90
N CYS A 91 -18.25 18.00 2.50
CA CYS A 91 -17.18 18.91 2.90
C CYS A 91 -16.52 19.61 1.69
N SER A 92 -16.37 18.92 0.55
CA SER A 92 -15.78 19.46 -0.67
C SER A 92 -16.56 20.63 -1.30
N LYS A 93 -17.78 20.88 -0.85
CA LYS A 93 -18.55 22.08 -1.27
C LYS A 93 -18.04 23.37 -0.61
N LYS A 94 -17.30 23.28 0.49
CA LYS A 94 -16.80 24.41 1.28
C LYS A 94 -15.27 24.45 1.34
N THR A 95 -14.62 23.30 1.35
CA THR A 95 -13.17 23.16 1.50
C THR A 95 -12.60 22.61 0.19
N LYS A 96 -11.58 23.26 -0.36
CA LYS A 96 -10.90 22.83 -1.58
C LYS A 96 -10.05 21.59 -1.34
N ILE A 97 -9.93 20.74 -2.36
CA ILE A 97 -9.18 19.49 -2.29
C ILE A 97 -8.08 19.47 -3.33
N ALA A 98 -6.84 19.24 -2.88
CA ALA A 98 -5.69 18.95 -3.71
C ALA A 98 -5.26 17.49 -3.56
N VAL A 99 -4.80 16.88 -4.66
CA VAL A 99 -4.27 15.50 -4.67
C VAL A 99 -2.92 15.44 -5.35
N VAL A 100 -2.01 14.58 -4.88
CA VAL A 100 -0.64 14.51 -5.42
C VAL A 100 -0.52 13.51 -6.56
N GLY A 101 -1.23 12.38 -6.53
CA GLY A 101 -0.99 11.27 -7.45
C GLY A 101 -2.19 10.93 -8.33
N GLU A 102 -1.94 10.39 -9.52
CA GLU A 102 -2.98 9.94 -10.46
C GLU A 102 -3.96 8.95 -9.79
N LYS A 103 -3.43 7.93 -9.09
CA LYS A 103 -4.26 6.97 -8.35
C LYS A 103 -5.13 7.65 -7.28
N THR A 104 -4.58 8.66 -6.61
CA THR A 104 -5.30 9.42 -5.59
C THR A 104 -6.41 10.26 -6.23
N SER A 105 -6.13 10.89 -7.38
CA SER A 105 -7.14 11.63 -8.16
C SER A 105 -8.27 10.72 -8.61
N LYS A 106 -7.95 9.56 -9.18
CA LYS A 106 -8.96 8.57 -9.60
C LYS A 106 -9.81 8.10 -8.41
N THR A 107 -9.17 7.86 -7.26
CA THR A 107 -9.93 7.51 -6.06
C THR A 107 -10.91 8.62 -5.65
N LEU A 108 -10.49 9.89 -5.73
CA LEU A 108 -11.37 11.01 -5.41
C LEU A 108 -12.56 11.10 -6.40
N ASP A 109 -12.31 10.83 -7.69
CA ASP A 109 -13.36 10.73 -8.71
C ASP A 109 -14.39 9.62 -8.39
N ASP A 110 -13.94 8.46 -7.88
CA ASP A 110 -14.82 7.35 -7.46
C ASP A 110 -15.77 7.77 -6.31
N PHE A 111 -15.36 8.74 -5.48
CA PHE A 111 -16.23 9.37 -4.47
C PHE A 111 -17.16 10.45 -5.05
N GLY A 112 -17.09 10.70 -6.34
CA GLY A 112 -17.87 11.72 -7.04
C GLY A 112 -17.42 13.16 -6.70
N ILE A 113 -16.13 13.35 -6.45
CA ILE A 113 -15.50 14.62 -6.11
C ILE A 113 -14.39 14.89 -7.13
N LYS A 114 -14.36 16.09 -7.69
CA LYS A 114 -13.24 16.55 -8.52
C LYS A 114 -12.24 17.30 -7.65
N ALA A 115 -10.95 17.01 -7.87
CA ALA A 115 -9.89 17.79 -7.22
C ALA A 115 -9.88 19.23 -7.75
N ASP A 116 -9.74 20.19 -6.84
CA ASP A 116 -9.54 21.60 -7.21
C ASP A 116 -8.12 21.87 -7.72
N PHE A 117 -7.16 21.03 -7.32
CA PHE A 117 -5.79 21.10 -7.80
C PHE A 117 -5.13 19.71 -7.89
N ILE A 118 -4.48 19.48 -9.02
CA ILE A 118 -3.63 18.32 -9.29
C ILE A 118 -2.32 18.87 -9.88
N PRO A 119 -1.14 18.53 -9.34
CA PRO A 119 0.12 19.04 -9.87
C PRO A 119 0.42 18.45 -11.26
N PRO A 120 1.21 19.17 -12.10
CA PRO A 120 1.63 18.66 -13.42
C PRO A 120 2.41 17.35 -13.37
N GLU A 121 3.24 17.19 -12.33
CA GLU A 121 3.92 15.94 -12.01
C GLU A 121 3.39 15.38 -10.69
N PHE A 122 3.22 14.07 -10.63
CA PHE A 122 2.60 13.38 -9.51
C PHE A 122 3.54 13.18 -8.32
N VAL A 123 4.24 14.27 -7.92
CA VAL A 123 5.17 14.30 -6.79
C VAL A 123 4.87 15.49 -5.87
N ALA A 124 5.32 15.38 -4.60
CA ALA A 124 5.06 16.41 -3.59
C ALA A 124 5.70 17.76 -3.96
N GLU A 125 6.89 17.72 -4.54
CA GLU A 125 7.64 18.89 -5.00
C GLU A 125 6.83 19.68 -6.03
N SER A 126 6.27 18.99 -7.04
CA SER A 126 5.44 19.61 -8.08
C SER A 126 4.16 20.23 -7.51
N LEU A 127 3.55 19.60 -6.49
CA LEU A 127 2.39 20.20 -5.81
C LEU A 127 2.76 21.52 -5.13
N ILE A 128 3.92 21.56 -4.47
CA ILE A 128 4.38 22.75 -3.76
C ILE A 128 4.71 23.88 -4.74
N ASP A 129 5.47 23.57 -5.80
CA ASP A 129 5.98 24.55 -6.76
C ASP A 129 4.85 25.16 -7.62
N ASN A 130 3.79 24.41 -7.88
CA ASN A 130 2.68 24.82 -8.74
C ASN A 130 1.38 25.12 -7.99
N PHE A 131 1.42 25.21 -6.64
CA PHE A 131 0.21 25.41 -5.87
C PHE A 131 -0.49 26.73 -6.26
N PRO A 132 -1.82 26.73 -6.50
CA PRO A 132 -2.49 27.84 -7.20
C PRO A 132 -2.62 29.14 -6.39
N VAL A 133 -2.29 29.10 -5.10
CA VAL A 133 -2.39 30.25 -4.19
C VAL A 133 -1.18 30.32 -3.25
N SER A 134 -0.88 31.52 -2.75
CA SER A 134 0.14 31.65 -1.69
C SER A 134 -0.24 30.83 -0.46
N GLY A 135 0.76 30.20 0.15
CA GLY A 135 0.57 29.45 1.40
C GLY A 135 0.29 30.35 2.62
N TYR A 136 0.55 31.65 2.54
CA TYR A 136 0.43 32.57 3.68
C TYR A 136 -1.01 32.67 4.20
N GLY A 137 -1.18 32.44 5.51
CA GLY A 137 -2.48 32.54 6.18
C GLY A 137 -3.45 31.39 5.89
N LEU A 138 -3.07 30.40 5.08
CA LEU A 138 -3.93 29.26 4.82
C LEU A 138 -4.04 28.33 6.05
N ARG A 139 -5.23 27.77 6.23
CA ARG A 139 -5.45 26.59 7.10
C ARG A 139 -5.51 25.37 6.20
N VAL A 140 -4.55 24.46 6.37
CA VAL A 140 -4.37 23.29 5.49
C VAL A 140 -4.46 22.02 6.33
N PHE A 141 -5.32 21.09 5.91
CA PHE A 141 -5.40 19.75 6.49
C PHE A 141 -4.65 18.76 5.62
N VAL A 142 -3.73 18.00 6.23
CA VAL A 142 -2.89 16.99 5.55
C VAL A 142 -3.07 15.66 6.26
N PRO A 143 -4.07 14.85 5.88
CA PRO A 143 -4.24 13.50 6.40
C PRO A 143 -3.18 12.57 5.81
N ARG A 144 -2.49 11.81 6.67
CA ARG A 144 -1.40 10.92 6.28
C ARG A 144 -1.41 9.57 6.98
N VAL A 145 -0.49 8.70 6.58
CA VAL A 145 -0.19 7.48 7.34
C VAL A 145 0.47 7.85 8.67
N GLN A 146 0.18 7.11 9.74
CA GLN A 146 0.74 7.36 11.07
C GLN A 146 2.26 7.16 11.08
N THR A 147 2.75 6.03 10.56
CA THR A 147 4.17 5.67 10.57
C THR A 147 4.75 5.67 9.17
N GLY A 148 5.81 6.45 8.99
CA GLY A 148 6.44 6.66 7.68
C GLY A 148 5.63 7.64 6.83
N GLY A 149 6.22 8.06 5.75
CA GLY A 149 5.69 9.12 4.89
C GLY A 149 6.66 10.28 4.84
N ARG A 150 6.51 11.11 3.82
CA ARG A 150 7.33 12.32 3.67
C ARG A 150 6.53 13.51 4.20
N ASP A 151 7.09 14.18 5.19
CA ASP A 151 6.49 15.38 5.79
C ASP A 151 6.72 16.64 4.92
N LEU A 152 7.25 16.47 3.71
CA LEU A 152 7.66 17.55 2.81
C LEU A 152 6.53 18.56 2.54
N ILE A 153 5.32 18.09 2.28
CA ILE A 153 4.17 18.94 1.99
C ILE A 153 3.85 19.81 3.21
N ALA A 154 3.68 19.18 4.36
CA ALA A 154 3.35 19.89 5.60
C ALA A 154 4.41 20.93 5.96
N ASP A 155 5.69 20.55 5.85
CA ASP A 155 6.82 21.43 6.19
C ASP A 155 6.91 22.65 5.25
N GLN A 156 6.70 22.47 3.95
CA GLN A 156 6.76 23.57 3.00
C GLN A 156 5.58 24.54 3.19
N PHE A 157 4.37 24.04 3.43
CA PHE A 157 3.24 24.91 3.74
C PHE A 157 3.44 25.66 5.06
N ARG A 158 4.03 25.04 6.09
CA ARG A 158 4.42 25.76 7.33
C ARG A 158 5.42 26.87 7.06
N LYS A 159 6.46 26.59 6.25
CA LYS A 159 7.46 27.60 5.85
C LYS A 159 6.84 28.75 5.04
N ALA A 160 5.83 28.47 4.24
CA ALA A 160 5.08 29.48 3.50
C ALA A 160 4.08 30.28 4.36
N GLY A 161 4.01 30.03 5.66
CA GLY A 161 3.14 30.74 6.59
C GLY A 161 1.72 30.18 6.74
N SER A 162 1.51 28.93 6.31
CA SER A 162 0.25 28.22 6.55
C SER A 162 0.17 27.65 7.97
N ARG A 163 -1.05 27.59 8.51
CA ARG A 163 -1.38 26.78 9.68
C ARG A 163 -1.74 25.38 9.21
N VAL A 164 -0.81 24.42 9.36
CA VAL A 164 -0.94 23.06 8.87
C VAL A 164 -1.37 22.12 9.99
N PHE A 165 -2.48 21.41 9.77
CA PHE A 165 -2.97 20.31 10.58
C PHE A 165 -2.62 18.99 9.89
N GLU A 166 -1.47 18.45 10.28
CA GLU A 166 -0.96 17.18 9.80
C GLU A 166 -1.35 16.10 10.78
N VAL A 167 -2.18 15.14 10.33
CA VAL A 167 -2.84 14.18 11.22
C VAL A 167 -2.78 12.78 10.63
N ALA A 168 -2.52 11.79 11.48
CA ALA A 168 -2.64 10.38 11.13
C ALA A 168 -4.10 10.03 10.82
N ALA A 169 -4.39 9.67 9.58
CA ALA A 169 -5.73 9.25 9.15
C ALA A 169 -5.84 7.72 9.05
N TYR A 170 -4.72 7.02 8.89
CA TYR A 170 -4.63 5.57 8.82
C TYR A 170 -3.24 5.07 9.21
N GLU A 171 -3.12 3.77 9.47
CA GLU A 171 -1.84 3.10 9.74
C GLU A 171 -1.70 1.83 8.90
N THR A 172 -0.45 1.51 8.58
CA THR A 172 -0.07 0.27 7.90
C THR A 172 0.42 -0.73 8.94
N LYS A 173 -0.43 -1.69 9.29
CA LYS A 173 -0.18 -2.68 10.35
C LYS A 173 0.23 -4.05 9.79
N CYS A 174 0.85 -4.87 10.62
CA CYS A 174 0.96 -6.29 10.36
C CYS A 174 -0.41 -6.94 10.59
N PRO A 175 -0.90 -7.79 9.69
CA PRO A 175 -2.11 -8.56 9.93
C PRO A 175 -1.99 -9.46 11.16
N GLU A 176 -3.11 -9.93 11.68
CA GLU A 176 -3.12 -10.79 12.87
C GLU A 176 -2.83 -12.25 12.55
N SER A 177 -3.16 -12.70 11.33
CA SER A 177 -3.06 -14.09 10.92
C SER A 177 -2.80 -14.25 9.42
N ILE A 178 -2.39 -15.47 9.06
CA ILE A 178 -2.27 -15.95 7.68
C ILE A 178 -3.51 -16.82 7.40
N PRO A 179 -4.08 -16.79 6.16
CA PRO A 179 -5.15 -17.71 5.77
C PRO A 179 -4.75 -19.18 5.97
N GLU A 180 -5.65 -19.98 6.52
CA GLU A 180 -5.37 -21.41 6.80
C GLU A 180 -4.96 -22.18 5.52
N GLU A 181 -5.60 -21.92 4.38
CA GLU A 181 -5.22 -22.50 3.09
C GLU A 181 -3.73 -22.28 2.75
N THR A 182 -3.22 -21.07 3.03
CA THR A 182 -1.80 -20.72 2.79
C THR A 182 -0.89 -21.45 3.78
N ILE A 183 -1.30 -21.59 5.03
CA ILE A 183 -0.57 -22.39 6.03
C ILE A 183 -0.52 -23.84 5.62
N ASP A 184 -1.63 -24.40 5.14
CA ASP A 184 -1.73 -25.80 4.74
C ASP A 184 -0.77 -26.14 3.59
N ILE A 185 -0.69 -25.30 2.56
CA ILE A 185 0.24 -25.56 1.44
C ILE A 185 1.70 -25.41 1.84
N ILE A 186 2.02 -24.46 2.78
CA ILE A 186 3.38 -24.32 3.33
C ILE A 186 3.75 -25.57 4.14
N SER A 187 2.88 -25.97 5.06
CA SER A 187 3.11 -27.13 5.94
C SER A 187 3.27 -28.44 5.16
N ASN A 188 2.55 -28.58 4.06
CA ASN A 188 2.63 -29.73 3.16
C ASN A 188 3.77 -29.62 2.12
N ARG A 189 4.64 -28.59 2.20
CA ARG A 189 5.78 -28.34 1.28
C ARG A 189 5.37 -28.31 -0.20
N LYS A 190 4.19 -27.72 -0.50
CA LYS A 190 3.64 -27.64 -1.86
C LYS A 190 3.83 -26.27 -2.52
N VAL A 191 4.60 -25.38 -1.91
CA VAL A 191 4.84 -24.03 -2.42
C VAL A 191 6.06 -24.02 -3.32
N ASP A 192 5.95 -23.45 -4.53
CA ASP A 192 7.06 -23.27 -5.46
C ASP A 192 7.78 -21.95 -5.25
N ALA A 193 7.03 -20.85 -5.03
CA ALA A 193 7.62 -19.53 -4.82
C ALA A 193 6.82 -18.67 -3.84
N ILE A 194 7.53 -17.73 -3.21
CA ILE A 194 6.93 -16.60 -2.48
C ILE A 194 7.45 -15.29 -3.04
N ILE A 195 6.53 -14.33 -3.22
CA ILE A 195 6.80 -13.03 -3.82
C ILE A 195 6.69 -11.92 -2.77
N PHE A 196 7.76 -11.14 -2.62
CA PHE A 196 7.84 -10.01 -1.73
C PHE A 196 7.83 -8.68 -2.49
N SER A 197 6.80 -7.88 -2.26
CA SER A 197 6.62 -6.58 -2.92
C SER A 197 7.24 -5.39 -2.18
N SER A 198 7.75 -5.58 -0.96
CA SER A 198 8.46 -4.55 -0.18
C SER A 198 9.20 -5.17 1.00
N GLY A 199 10.15 -4.41 1.56
CA GLY A 199 10.85 -4.85 2.79
C GLY A 199 9.90 -5.06 3.98
N LYS A 200 8.84 -4.25 4.10
CA LYS A 200 7.82 -4.40 5.16
C LYS A 200 7.05 -5.73 5.02
N THR A 201 6.74 -6.15 3.78
CA THR A 201 6.09 -7.46 3.55
C THR A 201 6.99 -8.63 3.92
N VAL A 202 8.31 -8.52 3.73
CA VAL A 202 9.26 -9.56 4.18
C VAL A 202 9.25 -9.68 5.71
N VAL A 203 9.39 -8.55 6.42
CA VAL A 203 9.42 -8.53 7.89
C VAL A 203 8.12 -9.08 8.49
N ASN A 204 6.99 -8.60 7.99
CA ASN A 204 5.68 -9.01 8.51
C ASN A 204 5.36 -10.47 8.18
N ALA A 205 5.71 -10.95 6.98
CA ALA A 205 5.54 -12.36 6.62
C ALA A 205 6.36 -13.26 7.55
N ALA A 206 7.63 -12.92 7.79
CA ALA A 206 8.48 -13.67 8.71
C ALA A 206 7.89 -13.73 10.13
N PHE A 207 7.44 -12.59 10.66
CA PHE A 207 6.79 -12.51 11.96
C PHE A 207 5.53 -13.40 12.05
N LEU A 208 4.66 -13.34 11.02
CA LEU A 208 3.44 -14.14 10.97
C LEU A 208 3.73 -15.64 10.85
N LEU A 209 4.72 -16.01 10.02
CA LEU A 209 5.15 -17.39 9.82
C LEU A 209 5.77 -17.96 11.10
N GLU A 210 6.65 -17.23 11.78
CA GLU A 210 7.20 -17.65 13.05
C GLU A 210 6.12 -17.83 14.12
N LYS A 211 5.17 -16.88 14.20
CA LYS A 211 4.03 -16.94 15.13
C LYS A 211 3.16 -18.19 14.89
N LYS A 212 2.95 -18.58 13.63
CA LYS A 212 2.04 -19.68 13.26
C LYS A 212 2.74 -21.05 13.22
N LEU A 213 3.97 -21.12 12.69
CA LEU A 213 4.72 -22.38 12.46
C LEU A 213 5.80 -22.64 13.52
N GLY A 214 6.05 -21.69 14.43
CA GLY A 214 7.06 -21.82 15.48
C GLY A 214 8.46 -21.45 15.01
N LYS A 215 9.46 -21.64 15.89
CA LYS A 215 10.85 -21.18 15.68
C LYS A 215 11.57 -21.81 14.47
N GLN A 216 11.14 -22.98 14.04
CA GLN A 216 11.72 -23.71 12.90
C GLN A 216 11.03 -23.38 11.57
N TRP A 217 10.23 -22.32 11.50
CA TRP A 217 9.46 -21.97 10.30
C TRP A 217 10.31 -21.83 9.03
N LEU A 218 11.58 -21.44 9.14
CA LEU A 218 12.50 -21.34 8.00
C LEU A 218 12.73 -22.64 7.25
N GLU A 219 12.66 -23.80 7.94
CA GLU A 219 12.84 -25.12 7.33
C GLU A 219 11.78 -25.45 6.26
N TYR A 220 10.60 -24.82 6.34
CA TYR A 220 9.57 -24.96 5.31
C TYR A 220 9.94 -24.22 4.02
N PHE A 221 10.89 -23.29 4.09
CA PHE A 221 11.26 -22.43 2.96
C PHE A 221 12.50 -22.90 2.19
N ASP A 222 13.16 -23.98 2.58
CA ASP A 222 14.43 -24.45 1.97
C ASP A 222 14.33 -24.62 0.45
N GLN A 223 13.19 -25.09 -0.07
CA GLN A 223 12.99 -25.35 -1.50
C GLN A 223 12.13 -24.28 -2.19
N ILE A 224 11.53 -23.35 -1.45
CA ILE A 224 10.67 -22.31 -1.98
C ILE A 224 11.53 -21.21 -2.61
N LYS A 225 11.24 -20.81 -3.85
CA LYS A 225 11.93 -19.68 -4.51
C LYS A 225 11.50 -18.36 -3.88
N LEU A 226 12.47 -17.59 -3.38
CA LEU A 226 12.25 -16.28 -2.74
C LEU A 226 12.46 -15.18 -3.78
N LEU A 227 11.36 -14.54 -4.23
CA LEU A 227 11.37 -13.55 -5.30
C LEU A 227 11.07 -12.16 -4.75
N THR A 228 11.87 -11.18 -5.12
CA THR A 228 11.78 -9.81 -4.58
C THR A 228 11.61 -8.79 -5.70
N ILE A 229 10.86 -7.72 -5.41
CA ILE A 229 10.55 -6.67 -6.38
C ILE A 229 11.75 -5.78 -6.71
N GLY A 230 12.71 -5.64 -5.78
CA GLY A 230 13.83 -4.73 -5.99
C GLY A 230 14.85 -4.73 -4.84
N PRO A 231 15.95 -3.94 -4.95
CA PRO A 231 17.15 -4.07 -4.13
C PRO A 231 16.91 -3.89 -2.64
N GLN A 232 16.04 -2.97 -2.23
CA GLN A 232 15.74 -2.75 -0.81
C GLN A 232 15.03 -3.97 -0.19
N THR A 233 14.11 -4.57 -0.94
CA THR A 233 13.41 -5.79 -0.53
C THR A 233 14.36 -6.98 -0.48
N THR A 234 15.23 -7.11 -1.49
CA THR A 234 16.30 -8.12 -1.57
C THR A 234 17.21 -8.08 -0.34
N LYS A 235 17.67 -6.88 0.05
CA LYS A 235 18.53 -6.70 1.23
C LYS A 235 17.87 -7.21 2.52
N ILE A 236 16.59 -6.91 2.71
CA ILE A 236 15.83 -7.34 3.90
C ILE A 236 15.54 -8.84 3.84
N CYS A 237 15.19 -9.37 2.67
CA CYS A 237 14.94 -10.80 2.47
C CYS A 237 16.22 -11.62 2.77
N ASN A 238 17.38 -11.22 2.24
CA ASN A 238 18.66 -11.85 2.57
C ASN A 238 18.96 -11.82 4.08
N LYS A 239 18.64 -10.74 4.78
CA LYS A 239 18.87 -10.63 6.22
C LYS A 239 18.01 -11.62 7.02
N ILE A 240 16.78 -11.88 6.61
CA ILE A 240 15.80 -12.70 7.35
C ILE A 240 15.85 -14.16 6.93
N PHE A 241 15.85 -14.45 5.62
CA PHE A 241 15.82 -15.80 5.07
C PHE A 241 17.22 -16.35 4.74
N GLY A 242 18.27 -15.54 4.82
CA GLY A 242 19.65 -15.93 4.47
C GLY A 242 19.92 -15.98 2.96
N ARG A 243 18.93 -15.85 2.11
CA ARG A 243 19.04 -15.94 0.65
C ARG A 243 17.91 -15.22 -0.10
N VAL A 244 18.11 -15.03 -1.39
CA VAL A 244 17.11 -14.65 -2.38
C VAL A 244 17.39 -15.40 -3.67
N ASP A 245 16.36 -15.97 -4.30
CA ASP A 245 16.51 -16.75 -5.55
C ASP A 245 16.36 -15.88 -6.80
N GLY A 246 15.71 -14.70 -6.66
CA GLY A 246 15.60 -13.74 -7.76
C GLY A 246 15.10 -12.37 -7.36
N GLN A 247 15.54 -11.36 -8.13
CA GLN A 247 15.09 -9.98 -8.02
C GLN A 247 14.57 -9.52 -9.38
N ALA A 248 13.40 -8.86 -9.41
CA ALA A 248 12.83 -8.33 -10.63
C ALA A 248 13.75 -7.25 -11.24
N GLN A 249 13.87 -7.25 -12.58
CA GLN A 249 14.60 -6.20 -13.30
C GLN A 249 13.81 -4.90 -13.35
N LYS A 250 12.50 -4.99 -13.56
CA LYS A 250 11.55 -3.89 -13.43
C LYS A 250 10.87 -4.01 -12.06
N TYR A 251 10.87 -2.94 -11.28
CA TYR A 251 10.34 -2.93 -9.91
C TYR A 251 8.82 -2.81 -9.89
N THR A 252 8.16 -3.68 -10.66
CA THR A 252 6.70 -3.77 -10.83
C THR A 252 6.24 -5.21 -10.64
N PHE A 253 4.92 -5.43 -10.57
CA PHE A 253 4.37 -6.79 -10.48
C PHE A 253 4.51 -7.56 -11.78
N GLU A 254 4.46 -6.87 -12.92
CA GLU A 254 4.75 -7.45 -14.22
C GLU A 254 6.22 -7.94 -14.27
N GLY A 255 7.16 -7.15 -13.72
CA GLY A 255 8.55 -7.57 -13.61
C GLY A 255 8.76 -8.77 -12.68
N LEU A 256 7.95 -8.91 -11.62
CA LEU A 256 7.94 -10.11 -10.77
C LEU A 256 7.34 -11.32 -11.49
N LEU A 257 6.31 -11.13 -12.31
CA LEU A 257 5.75 -12.18 -13.15
C LEU A 257 6.80 -12.66 -14.18
N ASP A 258 7.46 -11.75 -14.88
CA ASP A 258 8.52 -12.09 -15.83
C ASP A 258 9.65 -12.87 -15.15
N LEU A 259 10.04 -12.47 -13.93
CA LEU A 259 11.03 -13.18 -13.14
C LEU A 259 10.56 -14.60 -12.77
N ALA A 260 9.32 -14.76 -12.33
CA ALA A 260 8.76 -16.06 -11.98
C ALA A 260 8.72 -16.99 -13.21
N ILE A 261 8.27 -16.49 -14.37
CA ILE A 261 8.28 -17.26 -15.62
C ILE A 261 9.71 -17.71 -15.95
N ASN A 262 10.69 -16.82 -15.91
CA ASN A 262 12.08 -17.16 -16.23
C ASN A 262 12.71 -18.20 -15.28
N ILE A 263 12.25 -18.26 -14.02
CA ILE A 263 12.77 -19.23 -13.03
C ILE A 263 12.15 -20.63 -13.23
N PHE A 264 10.92 -20.69 -13.71
CA PHE A 264 10.19 -21.95 -13.86
C PHE A 264 10.12 -22.49 -15.31
N SER A 265 10.62 -21.70 -16.30
CA SER A 265 10.85 -22.16 -17.68
C SER A 265 12.17 -22.92 -17.76
#